data_7d2b46754baf91bc80be266005a86e7f
#
_entry.id   7d2b46754baf91bc80be266005a86e7f
#
_cell.length_a   1.000
_cell.length_b   1.000
_cell.length_c   1.000
_cell.angle_alpha   90.00
_cell.angle_beta   90.00
_cell.angle_gamma   90.00
#
_symmetry.space_group_name_H-M   'P 1'
#
loop_
_entity.id
_entity.type
_entity.pdbx_description
1 polymer ?
#
loop_
_entity_poly.entity_id
_entity_poly.type
_entity_poly.pdbx_seq_one_letter_code
_entity_poly.pdbx_strand_id
1 'polypeptide(L)'
;KIDENFKLIDYDYKSIGNISESKIVLKNPFKISLIKKPINEILISKTNLQINLNKKNNKSLTFDGLYNLGGLEKKKFKIIYNLNIKKPKYLIDFDLSENIFLELINFKTNIKDKSNIKTELSFINNNIFFKYINFTEDKNSISINNLKLNSKNEIRSISDISVLTHNNNKENNNFKINFNKKI
;
A
#
# COMPACT_ATOMS: atom_id res chain seq x y z
N LYS A 1 -14.50 -7.72 30.57
CA LYS A 1 -15.55 -8.30 31.43
C LYS A 1 -15.83 -9.73 31.01
N ILE A 2 -16.08 -10.60 31.96
CA ILE A 2 -16.39 -12.01 31.76
C ILE A 2 -17.78 -12.26 32.36
N ASP A 3 -18.62 -13.06 31.71
CA ASP A 3 -19.91 -13.47 32.21
C ASP A 3 -19.79 -14.68 33.18
N GLU A 4 -20.91 -15.10 33.75
CA GLU A 4 -21.01 -16.25 34.67
C GLU A 4 -20.58 -17.59 34.08
N ASN A 5 -20.55 -17.70 32.72
CA ASN A 5 -20.10 -18.88 31.98
C ASN A 5 -18.65 -18.75 31.48
N PHE A 6 -17.86 -17.85 32.06
CA PHE A 6 -16.46 -17.54 31.67
C PHE A 6 -16.31 -17.06 30.23
N LYS A 7 -17.38 -16.58 29.60
CA LYS A 7 -17.33 -16.01 28.26
C LYS A 7 -16.93 -14.54 28.31
N LEU A 8 -15.99 -14.14 27.47
CA LEU A 8 -15.53 -12.76 27.34
C LEU A 8 -16.62 -11.87 26.75
N ILE A 9 -17.26 -11.02 27.58
CA ILE A 9 -18.38 -10.17 27.19
C ILE A 9 -17.87 -8.83 26.62
N ASP A 10 -16.81 -8.30 27.19
CA ASP A 10 -16.24 -7.02 26.80
C ASP A 10 -14.73 -7.03 27.03
N TYR A 11 -14.01 -6.43 26.06
CA TYR A 11 -12.55 -6.32 26.12
C TYR A 11 -12.08 -5.09 25.34
N ASP A 12 -11.05 -4.46 25.87
CA ASP A 12 -10.22 -3.47 25.19
C ASP A 12 -8.76 -3.84 25.47
N TYR A 13 -8.07 -4.29 24.43
CA TYR A 13 -6.67 -4.68 24.51
C TYR A 13 -5.85 -3.80 23.59
N LYS A 14 -4.82 -3.17 24.15
CA LYS A 14 -3.84 -2.38 23.41
C LYS A 14 -2.45 -2.87 23.75
N SER A 15 -1.64 -3.04 22.74
CA SER A 15 -0.22 -3.39 22.88
C SER A 15 0.60 -2.55 21.94
N ILE A 16 1.80 -2.17 22.40
CA ILE A 16 2.79 -1.44 21.60
C ILE A 16 4.09 -2.22 21.67
N GLY A 17 4.69 -2.44 20.51
CA GLY A 17 6.00 -3.06 20.36
C GLY A 17 6.86 -2.24 19.43
N ASN A 18 8.18 -2.44 19.52
CA ASN A 18 9.14 -1.78 18.65
C ASN A 18 10.05 -2.83 18.00
N ILE A 19 10.26 -2.69 16.69
CA ILE A 19 11.23 -3.46 15.93
C ILE A 19 12.39 -2.51 15.59
N SER A 20 13.55 -2.73 16.24
CA SER A 20 14.72 -1.91 15.97
C SER A 20 15.23 -2.12 14.57
N GLU A 21 15.39 -3.38 14.18
CA GLU A 21 15.78 -3.79 12.83
C GLU A 21 15.33 -5.23 12.56
N SER A 22 14.88 -5.48 11.33
CA SER A 22 14.52 -6.81 10.84
C SER A 22 14.83 -6.92 9.35
N LYS A 23 15.29 -8.09 8.92
CA LYS A 23 15.57 -8.42 7.53
C LYS A 23 14.61 -9.50 7.06
N ILE A 24 13.84 -9.21 6.02
CA ILE A 24 12.97 -10.16 5.35
C ILE A 24 13.66 -10.57 4.05
N VAL A 25 14.07 -11.83 3.95
CA VAL A 25 14.66 -12.39 2.73
C VAL A 25 13.54 -13.03 1.92
N LEU A 26 13.39 -12.60 0.68
CA LEU A 26 12.36 -13.14 -0.22
C LEU A 26 12.84 -14.47 -0.81
N LYS A 27 12.05 -15.52 -0.65
CA LYS A 27 12.35 -16.85 -1.22
C LYS A 27 12.53 -16.81 -2.73
N ASN A 28 11.71 -15.99 -3.41
CA ASN A 28 11.84 -15.68 -4.83
C ASN A 28 12.00 -14.16 -4.98
N PRO A 29 12.97 -13.69 -5.78
CA PRO A 29 13.14 -12.28 -6.04
C PRO A 29 11.87 -11.68 -6.63
N PHE A 30 11.41 -10.58 -6.07
CA PHE A 30 10.24 -9.88 -6.58
C PHE A 30 10.67 -8.93 -7.70
N LYS A 31 10.19 -9.21 -8.91
CA LYS A 31 10.45 -8.39 -10.10
C LYS A 31 9.21 -7.61 -10.47
N ILE A 32 9.32 -6.30 -10.53
CA ILE A 32 8.29 -5.41 -11.04
C ILE A 32 8.90 -4.70 -12.24
N SER A 33 8.17 -4.61 -13.36
CA SER A 33 8.61 -3.88 -14.55
C SER A 33 8.97 -2.41 -14.29
N LEU A 34 8.36 -1.84 -13.25
CA LEU A 34 8.59 -0.45 -12.80
C LEU A 34 9.92 -0.24 -12.06
N ILE A 35 10.55 -1.31 -11.56
CA ILE A 35 11.80 -1.25 -10.78
C ILE A 35 12.86 -2.04 -11.53
N LYS A 36 13.99 -1.38 -11.85
CA LYS A 36 15.06 -1.97 -12.67
C LYS A 36 15.75 -3.18 -12.02
N LYS A 37 15.83 -3.21 -10.68
CA LYS A 37 16.51 -4.28 -9.95
C LYS A 37 15.50 -5.20 -9.25
N PRO A 38 15.70 -6.53 -9.29
CA PRO A 38 14.86 -7.43 -8.51
C PRO A 38 15.04 -7.17 -7.01
N ILE A 39 13.94 -7.18 -6.27
CA ILE A 39 13.95 -7.06 -4.81
C ILE A 39 14.17 -8.45 -4.23
N ASN A 40 15.28 -8.66 -3.55
CA ASN A 40 15.65 -9.92 -2.91
C ASN A 40 15.40 -9.89 -1.40
N GLU A 41 15.45 -8.69 -0.82
CA GLU A 41 15.31 -8.48 0.62
C GLU A 41 14.66 -7.14 0.92
N ILE A 42 14.00 -7.10 2.07
CA ILE A 42 13.41 -5.89 2.63
C ILE A 42 13.99 -5.73 4.03
N LEU A 43 14.68 -4.62 4.26
CA LEU A 43 15.12 -4.24 5.60
C LEU A 43 14.07 -3.33 6.21
N ILE A 44 13.64 -3.64 7.42
CA ILE A 44 12.68 -2.86 8.20
C ILE A 44 13.42 -2.35 9.44
N SER A 45 13.26 -1.08 9.77
CA SER A 45 13.92 -0.49 10.93
C SER A 45 13.07 0.58 11.61
N LYS A 46 13.32 0.83 12.90
CA LYS A 46 12.63 1.84 13.70
C LYS A 46 11.11 1.74 13.56
N THR A 47 10.58 0.53 13.61
CA THR A 47 9.17 0.28 13.35
C THR A 47 8.40 0.12 14.65
N ASN A 48 7.34 0.92 14.80
CA ASN A 48 6.37 0.79 15.87
C ASN A 48 5.27 -0.18 15.42
N LEU A 49 4.97 -1.15 16.26
CA LEU A 49 3.85 -2.06 16.12
C LEU A 49 2.79 -1.69 17.16
N GLN A 50 1.57 -1.45 16.72
CA GLN A 50 0.42 -1.23 17.61
C GLN A 50 -0.67 -2.25 17.33
N ILE A 51 -1.16 -2.87 18.38
CA ILE A 51 -2.27 -3.81 18.35
C ILE A 51 -3.43 -3.20 19.12
N ASN A 52 -4.57 -3.01 18.48
CA ASN A 52 -5.80 -2.57 19.12
C ASN A 52 -6.88 -3.62 18.85
N LEU A 53 -7.39 -4.22 19.91
CA LEU A 53 -8.45 -5.23 19.81
C LEU A 53 -9.56 -4.86 20.79
N ASN A 54 -10.75 -4.53 20.33
CA ASN A 54 -11.90 -4.33 21.19
C ASN A 54 -13.15 -5.03 20.65
N LYS A 55 -14.14 -5.22 21.50
CA LYS A 55 -15.39 -5.88 21.14
C LYS A 55 -16.21 -5.08 20.13
N LYS A 56 -16.11 -3.75 20.11
CA LYS A 56 -16.88 -2.85 19.24
C LYS A 56 -16.39 -2.84 17.77
N ASN A 57 -15.70 -3.88 17.32
CA ASN A 57 -15.15 -4.07 15.96
C ASN A 57 -13.97 -3.16 15.55
N ASN A 58 -13.37 -2.44 16.46
CA ASN A 58 -12.13 -1.71 16.18
C ASN A 58 -10.92 -2.64 16.44
N LYS A 59 -10.69 -3.56 15.50
CA LYS A 59 -9.54 -4.47 15.56
C LYS A 59 -8.57 -4.05 14.50
N SER A 60 -7.38 -3.60 14.90
CA SER A 60 -6.36 -3.18 13.95
C SER A 60 -4.95 -3.54 14.41
N LEU A 61 -4.11 -3.82 13.42
CA LEU A 61 -2.65 -3.85 13.55
C LEU A 61 -2.08 -2.68 12.77
N THR A 62 -1.21 -1.90 13.38
CA THR A 62 -0.52 -0.80 12.71
C THR A 62 0.97 -1.04 12.77
N PHE A 63 1.63 -0.94 11.62
CA PHE A 63 3.08 -0.92 11.46
C PHE A 63 3.46 0.44 10.89
N ASP A 64 4.36 1.16 11.55
CA ASP A 64 4.82 2.49 11.13
C ASP A 64 6.32 2.58 11.35
N GLY A 65 7.11 2.75 10.28
CA GLY A 65 8.55 2.68 10.40
C GLY A 65 9.29 3.08 9.12
N LEU A 66 10.52 2.56 9.02
CA LEU A 66 11.38 2.76 7.87
C LEU A 66 11.66 1.43 7.17
N TYR A 67 11.70 1.46 5.85
CA TYR A 67 12.08 0.32 5.02
C TYR A 67 13.19 0.68 4.03
N ASN A 68 13.89 -0.36 3.55
CA ASN A 68 14.90 -0.26 2.50
C ASN A 68 14.85 -1.53 1.64
N LEU A 69 14.95 -1.39 0.33
CA LEU A 69 14.91 -2.47 -0.66
C LEU A 69 16.30 -2.86 -1.20
N GLY A 70 17.34 -2.80 -0.35
CA GLY A 70 18.73 -3.04 -0.75
C GLY A 70 19.45 -1.80 -1.29
N GLY A 71 18.83 -0.62 -1.23
CA GLY A 71 19.44 0.69 -1.52
C GLY A 71 20.08 1.31 -0.27
N LEU A 72 20.65 2.48 -0.41
CA LEU A 72 21.28 3.22 0.71
C LEU A 72 20.25 3.99 1.54
N GLU A 73 19.12 4.37 0.96
CA GLU A 73 18.16 5.28 1.57
C GLU A 73 17.01 4.54 2.24
N LYS A 74 16.74 4.90 3.50
CA LYS A 74 15.59 4.40 4.26
C LYS A 74 14.39 5.31 4.00
N LYS A 75 13.25 4.72 3.64
CA LYS A 75 12.00 5.42 3.35
C LYS A 75 10.93 5.07 4.37
N LYS A 76 9.96 5.95 4.54
CA LYS A 76 8.85 5.74 5.47
C LYS A 76 7.83 4.77 4.89
N PHE A 77 7.24 3.98 5.77
CA PHE A 77 6.03 3.21 5.46
C PHE A 77 5.07 3.20 6.65
N LYS A 78 3.80 3.03 6.35
CA LYS A 78 2.75 2.77 7.32
C LYS A 78 1.77 1.76 6.74
N ILE A 79 1.49 0.71 7.49
CA ILE A 79 0.50 -0.30 7.13
C ILE A 79 -0.49 -0.39 8.28
N ILE A 80 -1.77 -0.25 7.97
CA ILE A 80 -2.85 -0.48 8.93
C ILE A 80 -3.67 -1.65 8.39
N TYR A 81 -3.69 -2.74 9.15
CA TYR A 81 -4.54 -3.88 8.89
C TYR A 81 -5.76 -3.83 9.79
N ASN A 82 -6.93 -3.59 9.21
CA ASN A 82 -8.21 -3.63 9.90
C ASN A 82 -8.76 -5.06 9.88
N LEU A 83 -8.77 -5.67 11.06
CA LEU A 83 -9.21 -7.05 11.30
C LEU A 83 -10.74 -7.19 11.31
N ASN A 84 -11.44 -6.60 10.37
CA ASN A 84 -12.86 -6.88 10.21
C ASN A 84 -13.03 -8.30 9.64
N ILE A 85 -13.63 -9.21 10.40
CA ILE A 85 -13.77 -10.63 10.08
C ILE A 85 -14.44 -10.85 8.71
N LYS A 86 -15.37 -9.97 8.32
CA LYS A 86 -16.10 -10.13 7.05
C LYS A 86 -15.34 -9.58 5.84
N LYS A 87 -14.56 -8.52 6.01
CA LYS A 87 -13.80 -7.86 4.92
C LYS A 87 -12.55 -7.20 5.49
N PRO A 88 -11.48 -7.97 5.69
CA PRO A 88 -10.22 -7.39 6.15
C PRO A 88 -9.71 -6.37 5.13
N LYS A 89 -9.21 -5.25 5.63
CA LYS A 89 -8.72 -4.15 4.80
C LYS A 89 -7.30 -3.80 5.20
N TYR A 90 -6.50 -3.48 4.21
CA TYR A 90 -5.17 -2.94 4.36
C TYR A 90 -5.15 -1.51 3.85
N LEU A 91 -4.71 -0.59 4.69
CA LEU A 91 -4.33 0.76 4.31
C LEU A 91 -2.81 0.80 4.28
N ILE A 92 -2.24 1.08 3.13
CA ILE A 92 -0.79 1.10 2.91
C ILE A 92 -0.39 2.50 2.43
N ASP A 93 0.61 3.07 3.08
CA ASP A 93 1.19 4.37 2.76
C ASP A 93 2.71 4.21 2.80
N PHE A 94 3.40 4.50 1.71
CA PHE A 94 4.85 4.41 1.68
C PHE A 94 5.50 5.40 0.71
N ASP A 95 6.63 5.95 1.13
CA ASP A 95 7.47 6.78 0.29
C ASP A 95 8.31 5.87 -0.61
N LEU A 96 8.44 6.21 -1.89
CA LEU A 96 9.22 5.40 -2.84
C LEU A 96 10.72 5.50 -2.56
N SER A 97 11.42 4.37 -2.68
CA SER A 97 12.88 4.26 -2.53
C SER A 97 13.63 4.26 -3.87
N GLU A 98 12.90 4.05 -4.97
CA GLU A 98 13.47 3.90 -6.31
C GLU A 98 12.71 4.75 -7.33
N ASN A 99 13.40 5.15 -8.40
CA ASN A 99 12.74 5.80 -9.52
C ASN A 99 11.82 4.82 -10.26
N ILE A 100 10.59 5.27 -10.52
CA ILE A 100 9.62 4.59 -11.37
C ILE A 100 9.59 5.25 -12.74
N PHE A 101 9.56 4.44 -13.79
CA PHE A 101 9.35 4.91 -15.15
C PHE A 101 8.08 4.31 -15.73
N LEU A 102 7.13 5.18 -16.08
CA LEU A 102 5.86 4.82 -16.71
C LEU A 102 5.94 5.15 -18.20
N GLU A 103 6.36 4.18 -19.03
CA GLU A 103 6.60 4.37 -20.46
C GLU A 103 5.37 4.90 -21.20
N LEU A 104 4.18 4.36 -20.90
CA LEU A 104 2.92 4.74 -21.59
C LEU A 104 2.59 6.23 -21.54
N ILE A 105 3.04 6.92 -20.50
CA ILE A 105 2.79 8.35 -20.30
C ILE A 105 4.08 9.16 -20.30
N ASN A 106 5.21 8.52 -20.63
CA ASN A 106 6.54 9.13 -20.61
C ASN A 106 6.85 9.90 -19.33
N PHE A 107 6.49 9.31 -18.18
CA PHE A 107 6.68 9.91 -16.87
C PHE A 107 7.74 9.13 -16.09
N LYS A 108 8.69 9.86 -15.51
CA LYS A 108 9.73 9.32 -14.63
C LYS A 108 9.75 10.10 -13.33
N THR A 109 9.68 9.39 -12.20
CA THR A 109 9.85 10.00 -10.88
C THR A 109 11.26 10.55 -10.71
N ASN A 110 11.38 11.62 -9.94
CA ASN A 110 12.66 12.18 -9.55
C ASN A 110 12.98 11.77 -8.10
N ILE A 111 14.07 11.02 -7.89
CA ILE A 111 14.46 10.51 -6.56
C ILE A 111 14.70 11.63 -5.53
N LYS A 112 14.96 12.86 -5.98
CA LYS A 112 15.13 14.03 -5.10
C LYS A 112 13.78 14.53 -4.56
N ASP A 113 12.70 14.26 -5.26
CA ASP A 113 11.37 14.65 -4.87
C ASP A 113 10.73 13.57 -4.00
N LYS A 114 9.91 13.99 -3.06
CA LYS A 114 9.23 13.06 -2.17
C LYS A 114 8.07 12.40 -2.92
N SER A 115 8.30 11.19 -3.41
CA SER A 115 7.25 10.38 -4.04
C SER A 115 6.60 9.46 -3.03
N ASN A 116 5.28 9.35 -3.07
CA ASN A 116 4.50 8.56 -2.13
C ASN A 116 3.41 7.75 -2.84
N ILE A 117 3.13 6.55 -2.33
CA ILE A 117 1.98 5.74 -2.75
C ILE A 117 1.09 5.45 -1.55
N LYS A 118 -0.22 5.72 -1.72
CA LYS A 118 -1.27 5.36 -0.77
C LYS A 118 -2.29 4.45 -1.43
N THR A 119 -2.66 3.40 -0.74
CA THR A 119 -3.67 2.47 -1.23
C THR A 119 -4.53 1.88 -0.11
N GLU A 120 -5.80 1.62 -0.41
CA GLU A 120 -6.68 0.77 0.39
C GLU A 120 -6.99 -0.48 -0.42
N LEU A 121 -6.67 -1.65 0.12
CA LEU A 121 -6.95 -2.91 -0.54
C LEU A 121 -7.59 -3.93 0.40
N SER A 122 -8.28 -4.92 -0.20
CA SER A 122 -8.85 -6.07 0.48
C SER A 122 -8.72 -7.33 -0.38
N PHE A 123 -8.73 -8.49 0.29
CA PHE A 123 -8.75 -9.78 -0.37
C PHE A 123 -10.14 -10.40 -0.23
N ILE A 124 -10.76 -10.79 -1.35
CA ILE A 124 -12.09 -11.40 -1.39
C ILE A 124 -12.02 -12.58 -2.36
N ASN A 125 -12.21 -13.82 -1.86
CA ASN A 125 -12.22 -15.03 -2.68
C ASN A 125 -11.00 -15.13 -3.62
N ASN A 126 -9.80 -14.96 -3.08
CA ASN A 126 -8.52 -14.97 -3.80
C ASN A 126 -8.37 -13.86 -4.86
N ASN A 127 -9.29 -12.90 -4.92
CA ASN A 127 -9.13 -11.71 -5.76
C ASN A 127 -8.62 -10.55 -4.90
N ILE A 128 -7.86 -9.65 -5.52
CA ILE A 128 -7.41 -8.42 -4.88
C ILE A 128 -8.31 -7.27 -5.34
N PHE A 129 -8.84 -6.55 -4.40
CA PHE A 129 -9.66 -5.37 -4.65
C PHE A 129 -8.96 -4.14 -4.07
N PHE A 130 -8.49 -3.26 -4.94
CA PHE A 130 -7.99 -1.93 -4.58
C PHE A 130 -9.15 -0.94 -4.67
N LYS A 131 -9.50 -0.32 -3.55
CA LYS A 131 -10.46 0.78 -3.55
C LYS A 131 -9.89 1.99 -4.25
N TYR A 132 -8.63 2.28 -3.97
CA TYR A 132 -7.82 3.28 -4.67
C TYR A 132 -6.34 2.92 -4.63
N ILE A 133 -5.60 3.41 -5.62
CA ILE A 133 -4.13 3.51 -5.63
C ILE A 133 -3.82 4.95 -6.01
N ASN A 134 -3.20 5.71 -5.11
CA ASN A 134 -2.83 7.11 -5.32
C ASN A 134 -1.32 7.24 -5.25
N PHE A 135 -0.72 7.68 -6.34
CA PHE A 135 0.66 8.13 -6.41
C PHE A 135 0.69 9.66 -6.38
N THR A 136 1.64 10.25 -5.65
CA THR A 136 1.89 11.69 -5.60
C THR A 136 3.38 11.98 -5.56
N GLU A 137 3.82 13.01 -6.29
CA GLU A 137 5.17 13.54 -6.30
C GLU A 137 5.13 15.01 -6.71
N ASP A 138 5.41 15.92 -5.79
CA ASP A 138 5.26 17.37 -6.01
C ASP A 138 3.91 17.72 -6.66
N LYS A 139 3.91 18.21 -7.89
CA LYS A 139 2.70 18.54 -8.69
C LYS A 139 2.12 17.34 -9.46
N ASN A 140 2.81 16.21 -9.43
CA ASN A 140 2.41 15.01 -10.17
C ASN A 140 1.47 14.16 -9.34
N SER A 141 0.44 13.63 -9.98
CA SER A 141 -0.49 12.68 -9.35
C SER A 141 -1.02 11.67 -10.35
N ILE A 142 -1.13 10.42 -9.90
CA ILE A 142 -1.78 9.36 -10.64
C ILE A 142 -2.71 8.64 -9.66
N SER A 143 -3.96 8.48 -10.04
CA SER A 143 -4.93 7.74 -9.23
C SER A 143 -5.64 6.67 -10.06
N ILE A 144 -5.83 5.51 -9.45
CA ILE A 144 -6.59 4.38 -10.01
C ILE A 144 -7.65 4.02 -8.98
N ASN A 145 -8.91 4.00 -9.39
CA ASN A 145 -10.02 3.70 -8.49
C ASN A 145 -10.73 2.38 -8.84
N ASN A 146 -11.10 1.63 -7.81
CA ASN A 146 -11.85 0.38 -7.87
C ASN A 146 -11.22 -0.66 -8.82
N LEU A 147 -9.89 -0.82 -8.74
CA LEU A 147 -9.18 -1.87 -9.48
C LEU A 147 -9.44 -3.23 -8.83
N LYS A 148 -9.90 -4.20 -9.64
CA LYS A 148 -10.02 -5.60 -9.25
C LYS A 148 -9.06 -6.46 -10.05
N LEU A 149 -8.28 -7.28 -9.34
CA LEU A 149 -7.42 -8.31 -9.93
C LEU A 149 -7.97 -9.70 -9.56
N ASN A 150 -7.86 -10.64 -10.49
CA ASN A 150 -8.17 -12.04 -10.20
C ASN A 150 -7.00 -12.74 -9.47
N SER A 151 -7.14 -14.03 -9.17
CA SER A 151 -6.12 -14.85 -8.50
C SER A 151 -4.81 -15.01 -9.28
N LYS A 152 -4.81 -14.68 -10.59
CA LYS A 152 -3.62 -14.65 -11.46
C LYS A 152 -3.02 -13.24 -11.60
N ASN A 153 -3.51 -12.26 -10.82
CA ASN A 153 -3.14 -10.85 -10.89
C ASN A 153 -3.51 -10.15 -12.22
N GLU A 154 -4.47 -10.71 -12.98
CA GLU A 154 -4.99 -10.08 -14.18
C GLU A 154 -6.11 -9.09 -13.85
N ILE A 155 -6.17 -7.99 -14.59
CA ILE A 155 -7.20 -6.95 -14.40
C ILE A 155 -8.57 -7.49 -14.79
N ARG A 156 -9.51 -7.43 -13.84
CA ARG A 156 -10.92 -7.76 -14.06
C ARG A 156 -11.78 -6.53 -14.30
N SER A 157 -11.51 -5.47 -13.57
CA SER A 157 -12.23 -4.20 -13.74
C SER A 157 -11.45 -3.04 -13.14
N ILE A 158 -11.65 -1.86 -13.70
CA ILE A 158 -11.21 -0.56 -13.19
C ILE A 158 -12.39 0.39 -13.32
N SER A 159 -12.61 1.32 -12.38
CA SER A 159 -13.62 2.37 -12.56
C SER A 159 -13.05 3.56 -13.31
N ASP A 160 -11.94 4.09 -12.85
CA ASP A 160 -11.31 5.24 -13.50
C ASP A 160 -9.80 5.29 -13.23
N ILE A 161 -9.11 5.99 -14.12
CA ILE A 161 -7.69 6.35 -14.01
C ILE A 161 -7.61 7.86 -14.25
N SER A 162 -6.94 8.59 -13.37
CA SER A 162 -6.64 10.01 -13.52
C SER A 162 -5.13 10.23 -13.48
N VAL A 163 -4.62 11.01 -14.40
CA VAL A 163 -3.20 11.29 -14.56
C VAL A 163 -2.98 12.78 -14.71
N LEU A 164 -2.12 13.35 -13.87
CA LEU A 164 -1.58 14.68 -13.98
C LEU A 164 -0.08 14.60 -13.80
N THR A 165 0.70 14.85 -14.84
CA THR A 165 2.16 14.83 -14.78
C THR A 165 2.79 16.02 -15.48
N HIS A 166 3.96 16.42 -15.00
CA HIS A 166 4.74 17.53 -15.49
C HIS A 166 6.16 17.05 -15.82
N ASN A 167 6.69 17.50 -16.95
CA ASN A 167 8.09 17.34 -17.31
C ASN A 167 8.72 18.73 -17.42
N ASN A 168 9.84 18.98 -16.70
CA ASN A 168 10.53 20.27 -16.71
C ASN A 168 9.59 21.47 -16.42
N ASN A 169 8.72 21.34 -15.43
CA ASN A 169 7.70 22.32 -15.02
C ASN A 169 6.61 22.61 -16.06
N LYS A 170 6.55 21.91 -17.18
CA LYS A 170 5.45 21.97 -18.15
C LYS A 170 4.53 20.78 -17.95
N GLU A 171 3.21 21.01 -18.01
CA GLU A 171 2.21 19.94 -18.01
C GLU A 171 2.49 19.00 -19.18
N ASN A 172 2.61 17.70 -18.88
CA ASN A 172 2.90 16.66 -19.87
C ASN A 172 1.67 15.81 -20.14
N ASN A 173 0.99 15.39 -19.08
CA ASN A 173 -0.23 14.61 -19.16
C ASN A 173 -1.27 15.19 -18.21
N ASN A 174 -2.48 15.38 -18.70
CA ASN A 174 -3.64 15.79 -17.90
C ASN A 174 -4.87 15.15 -18.50
N PHE A 175 -5.24 13.97 -18.00
CA PHE A 175 -6.41 13.25 -18.50
C PHE A 175 -7.07 12.37 -17.43
N LYS A 176 -8.33 12.07 -17.68
CA LYS A 176 -9.11 11.10 -16.91
C LYS A 176 -9.80 10.12 -17.85
N ILE A 177 -9.65 8.83 -17.57
CA ILE A 177 -10.32 7.75 -18.28
C ILE A 177 -11.34 7.14 -17.33
N ASN A 178 -12.61 7.13 -17.72
CA ASN A 178 -13.68 6.44 -17.01
C ASN A 178 -14.06 5.18 -17.78
N PHE A 179 -14.01 4.05 -17.09
CA PHE A 179 -14.39 2.76 -17.68
C PHE A 179 -15.87 2.51 -17.37
N ASN A 180 -16.75 2.76 -18.35
CA ASN A 180 -18.17 2.47 -18.19
C ASN A 180 -18.35 0.96 -18.03
N LYS A 181 -18.96 0.55 -16.92
CA LYS A 181 -19.44 -0.82 -16.76
C LYS A 181 -20.53 -1.09 -17.78
N LYS A 182 -20.18 -1.69 -18.92
CA LYS A 182 -21.06 -2.54 -19.69
C LYS A 182 -20.31 -3.84 -19.95
N ILE A 183 -20.49 -4.76 -19.07
CA ILE A 183 -20.39 -6.19 -19.35
C ILE A 183 -21.53 -6.84 -18.63
#